data_056aeb3e5b071580aea90fd6f733d309
#
_entry.id   056aeb3e5b071580aea90fd6f733d309
#
_cell.length_a   1.000
_cell.length_b   1.000
_cell.length_c   1.000
_cell.angle_alpha   90.00
_cell.angle_beta   90.00
_cell.angle_gamma   90.00
#
_symmetry.space_group_name_H-M   'P 1'
#
loop_
_entity.id
_entity.type
_entity.pdbx_description
1 polymer ?
#
loop_
_entity_poly.entity_id
_entity_poly.type
_entity_poly.pdbx_seq_one_letter_code
_entity_poly.pdbx_strand_id
1 'polypeptide(L)'
;PNGFNEVSAFMSDNPFIQYLMQPILLIGVVYHFVMGFVLEAQNKKARGPVAYQKYNGAANASWMSRNMLVSGSVILIFLLLHLYDFWVPTITDHYIAPNPEFAQGNYFMDHLNHVFTLEGALSFVRLVIYIVAFVFLSLHLQHGFASAFQSIGARHNKYTPVIVAFGKWYSILIPAGFIIIAVYHFFVK
;
A
#
# COMPACT_ATOMS: atom_id res chain seq x y z
N PRO A 1 -10.81 18.94 -9.56
CA PRO A 1 -11.89 18.04 -9.13
C PRO A 1 -12.37 17.12 -10.24
N ASN A 2 -12.64 17.66 -11.46
CA ASN A 2 -13.24 16.89 -12.55
C ASN A 2 -12.37 15.69 -12.98
N GLY A 3 -11.08 15.89 -13.24
CA GLY A 3 -10.20 14.81 -13.69
C GLY A 3 -10.05 13.66 -12.67
N PHE A 4 -10.11 13.92 -11.36
CA PHE A 4 -10.11 12.88 -10.34
C PHE A 4 -11.38 12.03 -10.42
N ASN A 5 -12.54 12.66 -10.49
CA ASN A 5 -13.82 11.96 -10.60
C ASN A 5 -13.93 11.18 -11.92
N GLU A 6 -13.48 11.75 -13.04
CA GLU A 6 -13.47 11.07 -14.35
C GLU A 6 -12.60 9.79 -14.35
N VAL A 7 -11.39 9.86 -13.80
CA VAL A 7 -10.50 8.69 -13.68
C VAL A 7 -11.08 7.66 -12.72
N SER A 8 -11.64 8.08 -11.58
CA SER A 8 -12.25 7.18 -10.61
C SER A 8 -13.49 6.50 -11.17
N ALA A 9 -14.34 7.23 -11.88
CA ALA A 9 -15.50 6.67 -12.59
C ALA A 9 -15.06 5.67 -13.67
N PHE A 10 -14.08 6.03 -14.49
CA PHE A 10 -13.52 5.09 -15.48
C PHE A 10 -13.01 3.80 -14.83
N MET A 11 -12.32 3.91 -13.69
CA MET A 11 -11.82 2.72 -12.98
C MET A 11 -12.95 1.88 -12.37
N SER A 12 -14.03 2.49 -11.91
CA SER A 12 -15.18 1.78 -11.32
C SER A 12 -16.12 1.17 -12.36
N ASP A 13 -16.26 1.81 -13.53
CA ASP A 13 -17.22 1.39 -14.56
C ASP A 13 -16.61 0.44 -15.58
N ASN A 14 -15.28 0.41 -15.71
CA ASN A 14 -14.63 -0.40 -16.74
C ASN A 14 -14.62 -1.89 -16.39
N PRO A 15 -15.30 -2.77 -17.17
CA PRO A 15 -15.41 -4.19 -16.86
C PRO A 15 -14.05 -4.91 -16.80
N PHE A 16 -13.09 -4.52 -17.63
CA PHE A 16 -11.76 -5.10 -17.63
C PHE A 16 -11.02 -4.82 -16.31
N ILE A 17 -11.17 -3.61 -15.79
CA ILE A 17 -10.58 -3.23 -14.50
C ILE A 17 -11.29 -3.97 -13.37
N GLN A 18 -12.62 -3.94 -13.34
CA GLN A 18 -13.42 -4.50 -12.24
C GLN A 18 -13.35 -6.04 -12.17
N TYR A 19 -13.48 -6.74 -13.32
CA TYR A 19 -13.61 -8.19 -13.32
C TYR A 19 -12.29 -8.93 -13.61
N LEU A 20 -11.25 -8.26 -14.09
CA LEU A 20 -9.96 -8.89 -14.36
C LEU A 20 -8.83 -8.29 -13.53
N MET A 21 -8.57 -6.99 -13.66
CA MET A 21 -7.41 -6.38 -13.01
C MET A 21 -7.55 -6.35 -11.48
N GLN A 22 -8.70 -5.96 -10.98
CA GLN A 22 -8.96 -5.82 -9.56
C GLN A 22 -8.88 -7.16 -8.80
N PRO A 23 -9.52 -8.27 -9.26
CA PRO A 23 -9.34 -9.58 -8.65
C PRO A 23 -7.90 -10.08 -8.70
N ILE A 24 -7.18 -9.90 -9.81
CA ILE A 24 -5.76 -10.29 -9.93
C ILE A 24 -4.91 -9.53 -8.90
N LEU A 25 -5.10 -8.22 -8.78
CA LEU A 25 -4.36 -7.41 -7.79
C LEU A 25 -4.69 -7.84 -6.36
N LEU A 26 -5.96 -8.06 -6.04
CA LEU A 26 -6.39 -8.49 -4.72
C LEU A 26 -5.80 -9.86 -4.35
N ILE A 27 -5.90 -10.84 -5.27
CA ILE A 27 -5.31 -12.18 -5.08
C ILE A 27 -3.78 -12.06 -4.93
N GLY A 28 -3.11 -11.25 -5.74
CA GLY A 28 -1.67 -11.02 -5.67
C GLY A 28 -1.24 -10.44 -4.32
N VAL A 29 -1.98 -9.47 -3.79
CA VAL A 29 -1.73 -8.88 -2.47
C VAL A 29 -1.95 -9.90 -1.36
N VAL A 30 -3.07 -10.65 -1.39
CA VAL A 30 -3.35 -11.72 -0.42
C VAL A 30 -2.25 -12.77 -0.44
N TYR A 31 -1.86 -13.24 -1.61
CA TYR A 31 -0.77 -14.19 -1.77
C TYR A 31 0.55 -13.63 -1.21
N HIS A 32 0.88 -12.37 -1.51
CA HIS A 32 2.11 -11.74 -1.06
C HIS A 32 2.23 -11.72 0.47
N PHE A 33 1.22 -11.25 1.19
CA PHE A 33 1.33 -11.18 2.65
C PHE A 33 1.21 -12.57 3.31
N VAL A 34 0.38 -13.49 2.79
CA VAL A 34 0.32 -14.86 3.29
C VAL A 34 1.68 -15.54 3.16
N MET A 35 2.32 -15.44 1.99
CA MET A 35 3.67 -15.99 1.79
C MET A 35 4.72 -15.30 2.67
N GLY A 36 4.59 -14.00 2.92
CA GLY A 36 5.46 -13.30 3.87
C GLY A 36 5.42 -13.90 5.28
N PHE A 37 4.24 -14.18 5.80
CA PHE A 37 4.07 -14.82 7.11
C PHE A 37 4.54 -16.29 7.11
N VAL A 38 4.23 -17.04 6.05
CA VAL A 38 4.64 -18.44 5.91
C VAL A 38 6.18 -18.57 5.90
N LEU A 39 6.84 -17.75 5.09
CA LEU A 39 8.30 -17.76 4.98
C LEU A 39 8.97 -17.32 6.29
N GLU A 40 8.43 -16.33 6.99
CA GLU A 40 8.95 -15.95 8.30
C GLU A 40 8.79 -17.06 9.34
N ALA A 41 7.65 -17.76 9.35
CA ALA A 41 7.43 -18.91 10.23
C ALA A 41 8.42 -20.05 9.93
N GLN A 42 8.66 -20.34 8.65
CA GLN A 42 9.65 -21.32 8.23
C GLN A 42 11.08 -20.94 8.64
N ASN A 43 11.46 -19.65 8.45
CA ASN A 43 12.75 -19.13 8.86
C ASN A 43 12.96 -19.23 10.39
N LYS A 44 11.94 -18.91 11.17
CA LYS A 44 11.98 -19.06 12.64
C LYS A 44 12.15 -20.52 13.04
N LYS A 45 11.42 -21.44 12.39
CA LYS A 45 11.54 -22.89 12.64
C LYS A 45 12.93 -23.42 12.26
N ALA A 46 13.47 -23.01 11.12
CA ALA A 46 14.80 -23.43 10.65
C ALA A 46 15.93 -22.94 11.57
N ARG A 47 15.79 -21.74 12.15
CA ARG A 47 16.76 -21.22 13.14
C ARG A 47 16.80 -22.04 14.43
N GLY A 48 15.69 -22.68 14.83
CA GLY A 48 15.58 -23.47 16.03
C GLY A 48 15.47 -22.64 17.33
N PRO A 49 15.40 -23.32 18.50
CA PRO A 49 15.14 -22.68 19.80
C PRO A 49 16.35 -21.94 20.39
N VAL A 50 17.56 -22.23 19.89
CA VAL A 50 18.79 -21.64 20.45
C VAL A 50 19.06 -20.26 19.82
N ALA A 51 19.03 -19.23 20.65
CA ALA A 51 19.36 -17.88 20.21
C ALA A 51 20.87 -17.74 19.88
N TYR A 52 21.19 -16.81 18.99
CA TYR A 52 22.62 -16.50 18.72
C TYR A 52 23.28 -15.94 19.98
N GLN A 53 24.45 -16.45 20.33
CA GLN A 53 25.24 -15.95 21.46
C GLN A 53 25.66 -14.48 21.25
N LYS A 54 25.94 -14.11 20.00
CA LYS A 54 26.21 -12.72 19.59
C LYS A 54 25.35 -12.35 18.38
N TYR A 55 24.35 -11.53 18.62
CA TYR A 55 23.50 -11.03 17.55
C TYR A 55 24.16 -9.83 16.87
N ASN A 56 24.61 -9.99 15.62
CA ASN A 56 25.14 -8.89 14.79
C ASN A 56 24.40 -8.81 13.45
N GLY A 57 23.08 -8.77 13.50
CA GLY A 57 22.23 -8.71 12.30
C GLY A 57 22.50 -7.48 11.44
N ALA A 58 22.99 -6.38 12.02
CA ALA A 58 23.30 -5.15 11.30
C ALA A 58 24.51 -5.29 10.36
N ALA A 59 25.40 -6.25 10.59
CA ALA A 59 26.56 -6.48 9.73
C ALA A 59 26.17 -7.09 8.36
N ASN A 60 25.05 -7.84 8.31
CA ASN A 60 24.67 -8.63 7.13
C ASN A 60 23.36 -8.22 6.46
N ALA A 61 22.52 -7.40 7.14
CA ALA A 61 21.22 -7.01 6.64
C ALA A 61 20.85 -5.59 7.06
N SER A 62 20.20 -4.85 6.16
CA SER A 62 19.67 -3.53 6.48
C SER A 62 18.56 -3.59 7.54
N TRP A 63 18.27 -2.47 8.19
CA TRP A 63 17.15 -2.38 9.14
C TRP A 63 15.82 -2.74 8.46
N MET A 64 15.61 -2.26 7.24
CA MET A 64 14.42 -2.53 6.43
C MET A 64 14.24 -4.03 6.17
N SER A 65 15.31 -4.73 5.76
CA SER A 65 15.29 -6.18 5.53
C SER A 65 14.90 -6.96 6.79
N ARG A 66 15.45 -6.58 7.94
CA ARG A 66 15.17 -7.26 9.22
C ARG A 66 13.77 -7.00 9.77
N ASN A 67 13.11 -5.91 9.35
CA ASN A 67 11.80 -5.49 9.83
C ASN A 67 10.73 -5.56 8.72
N MET A 68 10.93 -6.38 7.69
CA MET A 68 9.98 -6.52 6.58
C MET A 68 8.60 -6.98 7.04
N LEU A 69 8.53 -7.90 8.02
CA LEU A 69 7.27 -8.37 8.55
C LEU A 69 6.53 -7.25 9.30
N VAL A 70 7.25 -6.42 10.07
CA VAL A 70 6.66 -5.29 10.80
C VAL A 70 6.11 -4.26 9.80
N SER A 71 6.92 -3.83 8.83
CA SER A 71 6.47 -2.89 7.81
C SER A 71 5.31 -3.45 6.97
N GLY A 72 5.39 -4.72 6.59
CA GLY A 72 4.32 -5.40 5.86
C GLY A 72 3.02 -5.49 6.66
N SER A 73 3.09 -5.74 7.98
CA SER A 73 1.91 -5.78 8.85
C SER A 73 1.26 -4.40 8.99
N VAL A 74 2.03 -3.33 9.14
CA VAL A 74 1.50 -1.94 9.17
C VAL A 74 0.80 -1.61 7.86
N ILE A 75 1.41 -1.96 6.73
CA ILE A 75 0.82 -1.74 5.40
C ILE A 75 -0.46 -2.58 5.23
N LEU A 76 -0.49 -3.81 5.72
CA LEU A 76 -1.68 -4.66 5.67
C LEU A 76 -2.85 -4.05 6.45
N ILE A 77 -2.61 -3.58 7.68
CA ILE A 77 -3.63 -2.91 8.50
C ILE A 77 -4.14 -1.65 7.78
N PHE A 78 -3.21 -0.87 7.24
CA PHE A 78 -3.56 0.30 6.43
C PHE A 78 -4.40 -0.06 5.21
N LEU A 79 -4.01 -1.11 4.47
CA LEU A 79 -4.74 -1.54 3.28
C LEU A 79 -6.18 -1.95 3.63
N LEU A 80 -6.39 -2.65 4.74
CA LEU A 80 -7.73 -2.99 5.21
C LEU A 80 -8.56 -1.74 5.53
N LEU A 81 -7.95 -0.74 6.18
CA LEU A 81 -8.59 0.54 6.43
C LEU A 81 -8.91 1.28 5.12
N HIS A 82 -7.97 1.32 4.19
CA HIS A 82 -8.15 1.96 2.88
C HIS A 82 -9.26 1.29 2.05
N LEU A 83 -9.31 -0.03 2.03
CA LEU A 83 -10.42 -0.75 1.37
C LEU A 83 -11.76 -0.46 2.04
N TYR A 84 -11.79 -0.41 3.36
CA TYR A 84 -13.00 -0.05 4.11
C TYR A 84 -13.43 1.40 3.82
N ASP A 85 -12.48 2.33 3.75
CA ASP A 85 -12.76 3.75 3.52
C ASP A 85 -13.24 4.05 2.09
N PHE A 86 -12.72 3.35 1.08
CA PHE A 86 -12.94 3.72 -0.33
C PHE A 86 -13.55 2.60 -1.17
N TRP A 87 -12.98 1.39 -1.10
CA TRP A 87 -13.40 0.30 -1.98
C TRP A 87 -14.78 -0.26 -1.60
N VAL A 88 -15.01 -0.50 -0.31
CA VAL A 88 -16.30 -1.03 0.17
C VAL A 88 -17.46 -0.10 -0.17
N PRO A 89 -17.40 1.22 0.10
CA PRO A 89 -18.45 2.15 -0.31
C PRO A 89 -18.67 2.16 -1.82
N THR A 90 -17.60 2.23 -2.61
CA THR A 90 -17.71 2.21 -4.08
C THR A 90 -18.44 0.97 -4.59
N ILE A 91 -18.09 -0.22 -4.11
CA ILE A 91 -18.75 -1.46 -4.52
C ILE A 91 -20.20 -1.52 -4.03
N THR A 92 -20.45 -1.06 -2.81
CA THR A 92 -21.80 -1.03 -2.24
C THR A 92 -22.71 -0.09 -3.02
N ASP A 93 -22.27 1.14 -3.23
CA ASP A 93 -23.07 2.20 -3.86
C ASP A 93 -23.24 1.99 -5.38
N HIS A 94 -22.32 1.27 -6.01
CA HIS A 94 -22.41 1.01 -7.44
C HIS A 94 -23.18 -0.28 -7.76
N TYR A 95 -22.89 -1.40 -7.04
CA TYR A 95 -23.34 -2.72 -7.46
C TYR A 95 -24.32 -3.41 -6.52
N ILE A 96 -24.25 -3.15 -5.19
CA ILE A 96 -25.03 -3.90 -4.20
C ILE A 96 -26.32 -3.15 -3.85
N ALA A 97 -26.21 -1.90 -3.50
CA ALA A 97 -27.33 -1.00 -3.15
C ALA A 97 -27.13 0.34 -3.90
N PRO A 98 -27.46 0.39 -5.20
CA PRO A 98 -27.17 1.53 -6.04
C PRO A 98 -27.63 2.85 -5.44
N ASN A 99 -26.69 3.75 -5.20
CA ASN A 99 -26.92 5.10 -4.69
C ASN A 99 -27.04 6.07 -5.86
N PRO A 100 -28.14 6.85 -5.98
CA PRO A 100 -28.29 7.85 -7.04
C PRO A 100 -27.15 8.87 -7.09
N GLU A 101 -26.51 9.15 -5.96
CA GLU A 101 -25.37 10.07 -5.88
C GLU A 101 -24.12 9.52 -6.57
N PHE A 102 -23.99 8.18 -6.71
CA PHE A 102 -22.86 7.57 -7.40
C PHE A 102 -22.75 8.04 -8.86
N ALA A 103 -23.87 8.25 -9.53
CA ALA A 103 -23.94 8.78 -10.90
C ALA A 103 -23.65 10.29 -10.99
N GLN A 104 -23.55 11.00 -9.85
CA GLN A 104 -23.25 12.43 -9.85
C GLN A 104 -21.74 12.65 -10.02
N GLY A 105 -21.38 13.63 -10.84
CA GLY A 105 -19.99 13.87 -11.25
C GLY A 105 -18.99 14.24 -10.14
N ASN A 106 -19.43 14.38 -8.88
CA ASN A 106 -18.59 14.74 -7.74
C ASN A 106 -18.44 13.60 -6.69
N TYR A 107 -19.10 12.46 -6.87
CA TYR A 107 -19.18 11.40 -5.85
C TYR A 107 -17.83 11.04 -5.22
N PHE A 108 -16.82 10.74 -6.02
CA PHE A 108 -15.51 10.29 -5.51
C PHE A 108 -14.78 11.40 -4.75
N MET A 109 -14.87 12.64 -5.21
CA MET A 109 -14.25 13.79 -4.54
C MET A 109 -14.96 14.10 -3.22
N ASP A 110 -16.28 14.07 -3.20
CA ASP A 110 -17.06 14.32 -2.01
C ASP A 110 -16.85 13.22 -0.98
N HIS A 111 -16.76 11.96 -1.42
CA HIS A 111 -16.42 10.85 -0.55
C HIS A 111 -14.99 10.96 0.02
N LEU A 112 -14.00 11.32 -0.80
CA LEU A 112 -12.62 11.57 -0.35
C LEU A 112 -12.59 12.69 0.71
N ASN A 113 -13.26 13.80 0.44
CA ASN A 113 -13.35 14.90 1.38
C ASN A 113 -14.03 14.46 2.69
N HIS A 114 -15.12 13.70 2.61
CA HIS A 114 -15.81 13.18 3.79
C HIS A 114 -14.87 12.34 4.67
N VAL A 115 -14.10 11.43 4.08
CA VAL A 115 -13.15 10.55 4.81
C VAL A 115 -12.11 11.37 5.59
N PHE A 116 -11.59 12.46 5.00
CA PHE A 116 -10.57 13.30 5.64
C PHE A 116 -11.16 14.49 6.44
N THR A 117 -12.46 14.76 6.37
CA THR A 117 -13.11 15.85 7.09
C THR A 117 -14.10 15.39 8.15
N LEU A 118 -14.06 14.13 8.55
CA LEU A 118 -14.81 13.61 9.70
C LEU A 118 -14.61 14.53 10.89
N GLU A 119 -15.69 14.91 11.57
CA GLU A 119 -15.62 15.86 12.68
C GLU A 119 -14.78 15.32 13.85
N GLY A 120 -13.98 16.21 14.45
CA GLY A 120 -13.25 15.95 15.67
C GLY A 120 -11.93 15.20 15.52
N ALA A 121 -11.52 14.51 16.61
CA ALA A 121 -10.23 13.81 16.71
C ALA A 121 -10.05 12.66 15.71
N LEU A 122 -11.14 12.08 15.21
CA LEU A 122 -11.08 10.91 14.29
C LEU A 122 -10.43 11.24 12.95
N SER A 123 -10.68 12.42 12.40
CA SER A 123 -10.07 12.88 11.15
C SER A 123 -8.55 13.01 11.29
N PHE A 124 -8.11 13.62 12.40
CA PHE A 124 -6.66 13.74 12.68
C PHE A 124 -6.00 12.37 12.89
N VAL A 125 -6.62 11.48 13.65
CA VAL A 125 -6.11 10.11 13.87
C VAL A 125 -5.99 9.37 12.54
N ARG A 126 -6.98 9.48 11.66
CA ARG A 126 -6.95 8.87 10.33
C ARG A 126 -5.80 9.43 9.50
N LEU A 127 -5.61 10.74 9.44
CA LEU A 127 -4.47 11.35 8.76
C LEU A 127 -3.14 10.81 9.28
N VAL A 128 -2.96 10.72 10.59
CA VAL A 128 -1.73 10.18 11.20
C VAL A 128 -1.50 8.73 10.78
N ILE A 129 -2.54 7.88 10.80
CA ILE A 129 -2.46 6.48 10.35
C ILE A 129 -2.00 6.41 8.89
N TYR A 130 -2.59 7.23 8.01
CA TYR A 130 -2.21 7.28 6.59
C TYR A 130 -0.75 7.71 6.40
N ILE A 131 -0.31 8.78 7.06
CA ILE A 131 1.08 9.24 6.98
C ILE A 131 2.06 8.16 7.48
N VAL A 132 1.81 7.57 8.63
CA VAL A 132 2.65 6.50 9.20
C VAL A 132 2.72 5.32 8.24
N ALA A 133 1.58 4.90 7.69
CA ALA A 133 1.53 3.80 6.73
C ALA A 133 2.33 4.10 5.45
N PHE A 134 2.27 5.31 4.91
CA PHE A 134 3.05 5.69 3.73
C PHE A 134 4.55 5.76 4.01
N VAL A 135 4.96 6.17 5.22
CA VAL A 135 6.37 6.06 5.64
C VAL A 135 6.81 4.60 5.66
N PHE A 136 6.03 3.71 6.27
CA PHE A 136 6.33 2.27 6.27
C PHE A 136 6.29 1.66 4.87
N LEU A 137 5.40 2.12 3.99
CA LEU A 137 5.37 1.72 2.58
C LEU A 137 6.67 2.12 1.87
N SER A 138 7.17 3.33 2.11
CA SER A 138 8.45 3.76 1.55
C SER A 138 9.60 2.84 1.99
N LEU A 139 9.70 2.52 3.26
CA LEU A 139 10.72 1.62 3.80
C LEU A 139 10.58 0.19 3.24
N HIS A 140 9.36 -0.31 3.13
CA HIS A 140 9.06 -1.62 2.58
C HIS A 140 9.46 -1.74 1.11
N LEU A 141 9.08 -0.73 0.29
CA LEU A 141 9.43 -0.68 -1.12
C LEU A 141 10.93 -0.53 -1.36
N GLN A 142 11.66 0.23 -0.53
CA GLN A 142 13.11 0.40 -0.69
C GLN A 142 13.86 -0.94 -0.63
N HIS A 143 13.40 -1.87 0.20
CA HIS A 143 13.98 -3.21 0.22
C HIS A 143 13.31 -4.12 -0.80
N GLY A 144 11.98 -4.13 -0.84
CA GLY A 144 11.18 -5.07 -1.64
C GLY A 144 11.38 -4.92 -3.13
N PHE A 145 11.52 -3.69 -3.65
CA PHE A 145 11.66 -3.45 -5.08
C PHE A 145 12.89 -4.15 -5.68
N ALA A 146 14.07 -3.91 -5.11
CA ALA A 146 15.29 -4.54 -5.59
C ALA A 146 15.29 -6.07 -5.37
N SER A 147 14.72 -6.53 -4.26
CA SER A 147 14.58 -7.96 -3.94
C SER A 147 13.67 -8.68 -4.92
N ALA A 148 12.59 -8.05 -5.40
CA ALA A 148 11.68 -8.64 -6.39
C ALA A 148 12.43 -8.97 -7.70
N PHE A 149 13.22 -8.04 -8.23
CA PHE A 149 14.02 -8.28 -9.43
C PHE A 149 15.09 -9.35 -9.23
N GLN A 150 15.66 -9.44 -8.03
CA GLN A 150 16.60 -10.50 -7.69
C GLN A 150 15.91 -11.88 -7.65
N SER A 151 14.69 -11.96 -7.10
CA SER A 151 13.94 -13.21 -6.96
C SER A 151 13.52 -13.81 -8.30
N ILE A 152 13.21 -12.98 -9.30
CA ILE A 152 12.90 -13.44 -10.67
C ILE A 152 14.14 -13.67 -11.53
N GLY A 153 15.35 -13.58 -10.95
CA GLY A 153 16.62 -13.81 -11.66
C GLY A 153 17.05 -12.64 -12.57
N ALA A 154 16.40 -11.51 -12.55
CA ALA A 154 16.73 -10.32 -13.34
C ALA A 154 17.92 -9.54 -12.73
N ARG A 155 19.02 -10.25 -12.44
CA ARG A 155 20.25 -9.65 -11.89
C ARG A 155 21.36 -9.66 -12.94
N HIS A 156 21.84 -8.46 -13.29
CA HIS A 156 22.93 -8.29 -14.25
C HIS A 156 23.78 -7.07 -13.90
N ASN A 157 25.10 -7.18 -13.99
CA ASN A 157 26.04 -6.13 -13.59
C ASN A 157 25.76 -4.77 -14.24
N LYS A 158 25.27 -4.76 -15.49
CA LYS A 158 24.94 -3.53 -16.25
C LYS A 158 23.62 -2.90 -15.80
N TYR A 159 22.57 -3.69 -15.52
CA TYR A 159 21.21 -3.17 -15.30
C TYR A 159 20.82 -3.08 -13.82
N THR A 160 21.40 -3.90 -12.97
CA THR A 160 21.09 -3.90 -11.53
C THR A 160 21.29 -2.53 -10.87
N PRO A 161 22.38 -1.76 -11.15
CA PRO A 161 22.53 -0.43 -10.56
C PRO A 161 21.39 0.53 -10.93
N VAL A 162 20.91 0.46 -12.19
CA VAL A 162 19.80 1.30 -12.67
C VAL A 162 18.49 0.90 -11.99
N ILE A 163 18.21 -0.42 -11.87
CA ILE A 163 17.03 -0.95 -11.18
C ILE A 163 17.02 -0.49 -9.72
N VAL A 164 18.15 -0.59 -9.03
CA VAL A 164 18.27 -0.16 -7.62
C VAL A 164 18.07 1.35 -7.48
N ALA A 165 18.68 2.15 -8.35
CA ALA A 165 18.53 3.61 -8.34
C ALA A 165 17.07 4.02 -8.62
N PHE A 166 16.44 3.43 -9.64
CA PHE A 166 15.03 3.64 -9.94
C PHE A 166 14.13 3.24 -8.76
N GLY A 167 14.33 2.03 -8.21
CA GLY A 167 13.59 1.54 -7.06
C GLY A 167 13.69 2.44 -5.84
N LYS A 168 14.86 3.02 -5.58
CA LYS A 168 15.08 3.97 -4.49
C LYS A 168 14.22 5.24 -4.69
N TRP A 169 14.25 5.84 -5.87
CA TRP A 169 13.46 7.04 -6.15
C TRP A 169 11.96 6.74 -6.17
N TYR A 170 11.55 5.66 -6.79
CA TYR A 170 10.17 5.20 -6.81
C TYR A 170 9.61 5.02 -5.39
N SER A 171 10.36 4.33 -4.53
CA SER A 171 9.95 4.06 -3.15
C SER A 171 9.88 5.31 -2.25
N ILE A 172 10.49 6.41 -2.63
CA ILE A 172 10.41 7.69 -1.91
C ILE A 172 9.32 8.56 -2.52
N LEU A 173 9.34 8.77 -3.83
CA LEU A 173 8.47 9.75 -4.50
C LEU A 173 6.99 9.35 -4.46
N ILE A 174 6.68 8.07 -4.66
CA ILE A 174 5.28 7.63 -4.67
C ILE A 174 4.63 7.75 -3.28
N PRO A 175 5.20 7.22 -2.18
CA PRO A 175 4.63 7.44 -0.86
C PRO A 175 4.62 8.91 -0.42
N ALA A 176 5.63 9.70 -0.80
CA ALA A 176 5.64 11.14 -0.53
C ALA A 176 4.47 11.85 -1.25
N GLY A 177 4.17 11.48 -2.49
CA GLY A 177 3.00 11.99 -3.22
C GLY A 177 1.69 11.68 -2.49
N PHE A 178 1.52 10.46 -1.98
CA PHE A 178 0.34 10.09 -1.19
C PHE A 178 0.25 10.87 0.12
N ILE A 179 1.38 11.11 0.80
CA ILE A 179 1.40 11.96 2.01
C ILE A 179 0.93 13.38 1.68
N ILE A 180 1.43 13.97 0.58
CA ILE A 180 1.05 15.32 0.15
C ILE A 180 -0.45 15.38 -0.12
N ILE A 181 -1.02 14.39 -0.82
CA ILE A 181 -2.45 14.32 -1.12
C ILE A 181 -3.27 14.23 0.18
N ALA A 182 -2.90 13.34 1.10
CA ALA A 182 -3.61 13.17 2.37
C ALA A 182 -3.58 14.45 3.23
N VAL A 183 -2.42 15.10 3.31
CA VAL A 183 -2.24 16.37 4.04
C VAL A 183 -3.04 17.50 3.36
N TYR A 184 -3.00 17.58 2.02
CA TYR A 184 -3.74 18.58 1.27
C TYR A 184 -5.24 18.48 1.55
N HIS A 185 -5.84 17.30 1.42
CA HIS A 185 -7.28 17.10 1.65
C HIS A 185 -7.71 17.25 3.11
N PHE A 186 -6.77 17.15 4.04
CA PHE A 186 -7.06 17.44 5.44
C PHE A 186 -7.10 18.94 5.74
N PHE A 187 -6.22 19.75 5.15
CA PHE A 187 -6.07 21.17 5.47
C PHE A 187 -6.79 22.11 4.48
N VAL A 188 -6.90 21.69 3.21
CA VAL A 188 -7.48 22.52 2.14
C VAL A 188 -8.84 21.94 1.77
N LYS A 189 -9.88 22.51 2.36
CA LYS A 189 -11.28 22.15 2.10
C LYS A 189 -11.85 22.97 0.96
#